data_8a8b0b99337d841f3f4030e48df327d9
#
_entry.id   8a8b0b99337d841f3f4030e48df327d9
#
_cell.length_a   1.000
_cell.length_b   1.000
_cell.length_c   1.000
_cell.angle_alpha   90.00
_cell.angle_beta   90.00
_cell.angle_gamma   90.00
#
_symmetry.space_group_name_H-M   'P 1'
#
loop_
_entity.id
_entity.type
_entity.pdbx_description
1 polymer ?
#
loop_
_entity_poly.entity_id
_entity_poly.type
_entity_poly.pdbx_seq_one_letter_code
_entity_poly.pdbx_strand_id
1 'polypeptide(L)'
;MKKVFLCVAIIFCFASSSIAAELSPIKLLPPDMKGGKSLMQSLQERKTSRSFSTKKLPVEVLSSLLWSACGINRPDSGKRTAPSALNWQEIDVYVAMEEGLYLYNVKAHVLEPVLKNDLRKNTTVFLQPSRSSIANAPLQLIYVADYSKMSFVTNDEDKKVYSSADTGFIAQNVYLYCASEGLATVIRGMVDRDTLSKDMKLRDKQKIILVQAVGYPQ
;
A
#
# COMPACT_ATOMS: atom_id res chain seq x y z
N MET A 1 -69.40 -15.08 36.81
CA MET A 1 -68.63 -15.62 35.72
C MET A 1 -67.72 -14.45 35.21
N LYS A 2 -66.45 -14.41 35.64
CA LYS A 2 -65.50 -13.37 35.26
C LYS A 2 -64.65 -13.92 34.09
N LYS A 3 -64.71 -13.28 32.92
CA LYS A 3 -63.88 -13.60 31.76
C LYS A 3 -62.53 -12.91 31.92
N VAL A 4 -61.44 -13.69 32.01
CA VAL A 4 -60.05 -13.21 32.00
C VAL A 4 -59.58 -13.15 30.52
N PHE A 5 -59.30 -11.94 30.02
CA PHE A 5 -58.65 -11.75 28.70
C PHE A 5 -57.14 -11.85 28.88
N LEU A 6 -56.53 -12.86 28.28
CA LEU A 6 -55.09 -13.04 28.22
C LEU A 6 -54.56 -12.30 26.98
N CYS A 7 -53.90 -11.14 27.22
CA CYS A 7 -53.16 -10.45 26.16
C CYS A 7 -51.79 -11.12 25.95
N VAL A 8 -51.60 -11.79 24.84
CA VAL A 8 -50.30 -12.28 24.42
C VAL A 8 -49.58 -11.16 23.66
N ALA A 9 -48.56 -10.56 24.29
CA ALA A 9 -47.69 -9.61 23.62
C ALA A 9 -46.64 -10.37 22.81
N ILE A 10 -46.74 -10.30 21.48
CA ILE A 10 -45.70 -10.82 20.56
C ILE A 10 -44.58 -9.78 20.48
N ILE A 11 -43.44 -10.09 21.11
CA ILE A 11 -42.21 -9.28 20.97
C ILE A 11 -41.55 -9.69 19.68
N PHE A 12 -41.62 -8.80 18.67
CA PHE A 12 -40.85 -8.92 17.42
C PHE A 12 -39.40 -8.47 17.72
N CYS A 13 -38.50 -9.43 17.93
CA CYS A 13 -37.06 -9.17 17.95
C CYS A 13 -36.58 -8.90 16.52
N PHE A 14 -36.42 -7.64 16.15
CA PHE A 14 -35.70 -7.26 14.94
C PHE A 14 -34.20 -7.58 15.16
N ALA A 15 -33.76 -8.71 14.66
CA ALA A 15 -32.32 -8.97 14.52
C ALA A 15 -31.78 -8.05 13.42
N SER A 16 -31.19 -6.91 13.84
CA SER A 16 -30.43 -6.05 12.94
C SER A 16 -29.16 -6.81 12.53
N SER A 17 -29.22 -7.50 11.41
CA SER A 17 -28.01 -8.05 10.77
C SER A 17 -27.14 -6.87 10.34
N SER A 18 -26.11 -6.56 11.12
CA SER A 18 -25.04 -5.65 10.72
C SER A 18 -24.32 -6.30 9.54
N ILE A 19 -24.69 -5.92 8.31
CA ILE A 19 -23.91 -6.28 7.11
C ILE A 19 -22.60 -5.55 7.26
N ALA A 20 -21.55 -6.27 7.65
CA ALA A 20 -20.19 -5.74 7.64
C ALA A 20 -19.86 -5.38 6.19
N ALA A 21 -19.81 -4.07 5.89
CA ALA A 21 -19.52 -3.58 4.55
C ALA A 21 -18.26 -4.26 4.00
N GLU A 22 -18.38 -4.87 2.83
CA GLU A 22 -17.25 -5.49 2.15
C GLU A 22 -16.24 -4.40 1.75
N LEU A 23 -14.94 -4.78 1.71
CA LEU A 23 -13.89 -3.89 1.22
C LEU A 23 -14.10 -3.68 -0.29
N SER A 24 -14.30 -2.44 -0.72
CA SER A 24 -14.60 -2.11 -2.12
C SER A 24 -13.36 -1.58 -2.85
N PRO A 25 -13.27 -1.77 -4.18
CA PRO A 25 -12.21 -1.16 -4.98
C PRO A 25 -12.21 0.37 -4.87
N ILE A 26 -11.02 0.97 -4.85
CA ILE A 26 -10.87 2.42 -4.87
C ILE A 26 -10.39 2.84 -6.26
N LYS A 27 -11.25 3.51 -7.02
CA LYS A 27 -10.89 4.09 -8.30
C LYS A 27 -10.00 5.29 -8.06
N LEU A 28 -8.79 5.26 -8.62
CA LEU A 28 -7.84 6.35 -8.54
C LEU A 28 -8.12 7.40 -9.62
N LEU A 29 -7.72 8.63 -9.35
CA LEU A 29 -7.86 9.75 -10.27
C LEU A 29 -6.64 9.82 -11.20
N PRO A 30 -6.74 10.46 -12.38
CA PRO A 30 -5.58 10.77 -13.18
C PRO A 30 -4.53 11.53 -12.35
N PRO A 31 -3.23 11.24 -12.52
CA PRO A 31 -2.19 11.92 -11.75
C PRO A 31 -2.13 13.40 -12.11
N ASP A 32 -1.85 14.25 -11.12
CA ASP A 32 -1.57 15.66 -11.38
C ASP A 32 -0.18 15.78 -12.04
N MET A 33 -0.17 16.21 -13.30
CA MET A 33 1.05 16.38 -14.11
C MET A 33 1.60 17.81 -14.06
N LYS A 34 0.93 18.73 -13.37
CA LYS A 34 1.27 20.16 -13.36
C LYS A 34 1.72 20.66 -11.99
N GLY A 35 1.36 19.92 -10.94
CA GLY A 35 1.70 20.27 -9.56
C GLY A 35 3.12 19.87 -9.16
N GLY A 36 3.44 20.21 -7.93
CA GLY A 36 4.67 19.79 -7.28
C GLY A 36 5.88 20.72 -7.53
N LYS A 37 7.01 20.32 -6.93
CA LYS A 37 8.30 21.00 -7.06
C LYS A 37 9.09 20.47 -8.25
N SER A 38 10.06 21.25 -8.72
CA SER A 38 10.99 20.76 -9.74
C SER A 38 11.76 19.54 -9.25
N LEU A 39 12.25 18.70 -10.18
CA LEU A 39 13.06 17.52 -9.84
C LEU A 39 14.26 17.91 -8.96
N MET A 40 14.97 18.99 -9.28
CA MET A 40 16.14 19.42 -8.52
C MET A 40 15.78 19.86 -7.10
N GLN A 41 14.67 20.55 -6.92
CA GLN A 41 14.16 20.90 -5.59
C GLN A 41 13.74 19.67 -4.81
N SER A 42 13.04 18.72 -5.46
CA SER A 42 12.65 17.46 -4.82
C SER A 42 13.86 16.64 -4.38
N LEU A 43 14.92 16.58 -5.19
CA LEU A 43 16.19 15.94 -4.83
C LEU A 43 16.87 16.63 -3.64
N GLN A 44 16.88 17.95 -3.63
CA GLN A 44 17.47 18.76 -2.55
C GLN A 44 16.73 18.57 -1.23
N GLU A 45 15.40 18.49 -1.25
CA GLU A 45 14.55 18.40 -0.08
C GLU A 45 14.27 16.95 0.37
N ARG A 46 14.56 15.95 -0.48
CA ARG A 46 14.33 14.54 -0.18
C ARG A 46 15.05 14.13 1.11
N LYS A 47 14.30 13.70 2.08
CA LYS A 47 14.82 13.19 3.36
C LYS A 47 14.00 12.01 3.85
N THR A 48 14.57 11.23 4.75
CA THR A 48 13.85 10.20 5.50
C THR A 48 13.20 10.83 6.73
N SER A 49 11.88 10.69 6.85
CA SER A 49 11.13 11.12 8.03
C SER A 49 10.44 9.92 8.68
N ARG A 50 10.48 9.87 10.01
CA ARG A 50 9.91 8.77 10.81
C ARG A 50 8.79 9.22 11.74
N SER A 51 8.37 10.48 11.63
CA SER A 51 7.26 11.05 12.38
C SER A 51 6.09 11.32 11.44
N PHE A 52 4.92 10.78 11.75
CA PHE A 52 3.75 10.80 10.89
C PHE A 52 2.52 11.24 11.65
N SER A 53 1.77 12.16 11.05
CA SER A 53 0.40 12.45 11.43
C SER A 53 -0.50 11.27 11.03
N THR A 54 -1.58 11.07 11.76
CA THR A 54 -2.62 10.07 11.43
C THR A 54 -3.58 10.54 10.34
N LYS A 55 -3.42 11.78 9.84
CA LYS A 55 -4.26 12.35 8.78
C LYS A 55 -4.18 11.50 7.52
N LYS A 56 -5.34 11.05 7.03
CA LYS A 56 -5.44 10.26 5.78
C LYS A 56 -5.00 11.11 4.58
N LEU A 57 -4.44 10.44 3.59
CA LEU A 57 -4.14 11.06 2.31
C LEU A 57 -5.42 11.18 1.48
N PRO A 58 -5.72 12.34 0.89
CA PRO A 58 -6.79 12.48 -0.09
C PRO A 58 -6.56 11.56 -1.30
N VAL A 59 -7.64 11.19 -1.98
CA VAL A 59 -7.54 10.28 -3.14
C VAL A 59 -6.70 10.86 -4.27
N GLU A 60 -6.68 12.17 -4.44
CA GLU A 60 -5.85 12.90 -5.42
C GLU A 60 -4.37 12.68 -5.17
N VAL A 61 -3.95 12.84 -3.91
CA VAL A 61 -2.56 12.64 -3.48
C VAL A 61 -2.17 11.16 -3.59
N LEU A 62 -3.05 10.26 -3.14
CA LEU A 62 -2.84 8.82 -3.23
C LEU A 62 -2.69 8.35 -4.69
N SER A 63 -3.51 8.87 -5.59
CA SER A 63 -3.50 8.56 -7.01
C SER A 63 -2.18 8.96 -7.68
N SER A 64 -1.76 10.21 -7.45
CA SER A 64 -0.50 10.73 -7.99
C SER A 64 0.72 10.04 -7.38
N LEU A 65 0.68 9.71 -6.08
CA LEU A 65 1.73 8.93 -5.40
C LEU A 65 1.93 7.55 -6.05
N LEU A 66 0.85 6.80 -6.23
CA LEU A 66 0.91 5.44 -6.79
C LEU A 66 1.31 5.45 -8.27
N TRP A 67 0.82 6.43 -9.02
CA TRP A 67 1.25 6.62 -10.40
C TRP A 67 2.73 6.97 -10.47
N SER A 68 3.21 7.88 -9.63
CA SER A 68 4.64 8.24 -9.56
C SER A 68 5.50 7.02 -9.21
N ALA A 69 5.04 6.19 -8.28
CA ALA A 69 5.74 4.97 -7.87
C ALA A 69 6.02 4.03 -9.04
N CYS A 70 4.98 3.59 -9.74
CA CYS A 70 5.10 2.60 -10.81
C CYS A 70 3.95 2.63 -11.85
N GLY A 71 3.29 3.78 -12.03
CA GLY A 71 2.21 3.93 -13.00
C GLY A 71 2.68 3.80 -14.45
N ILE A 72 1.75 3.55 -15.37
CA ILE A 72 2.04 3.49 -16.80
C ILE A 72 2.22 4.91 -17.33
N ASN A 73 3.42 5.22 -17.83
CA ASN A 73 3.73 6.49 -18.48
C ASN A 73 3.92 6.38 -19.99
N ARG A 74 3.87 5.16 -20.53
CA ARG A 74 3.94 4.83 -21.97
C ARG A 74 2.84 3.83 -22.31
N PRO A 75 1.59 4.33 -22.53
CA PRO A 75 0.40 3.48 -22.71
C PRO A 75 0.55 2.44 -23.83
N ASP A 76 1.15 2.82 -24.95
CA ASP A 76 1.31 1.94 -26.13
C ASP A 76 2.16 0.70 -25.84
N SER A 77 3.11 0.79 -24.90
CA SER A 77 4.02 -0.30 -24.54
C SER A 77 3.80 -0.88 -23.14
N GLY A 78 2.89 -0.29 -22.35
CA GLY A 78 2.63 -0.66 -20.96
C GLY A 78 3.82 -0.43 -20.03
N LYS A 79 4.83 0.34 -20.46
CA LYS A 79 6.00 0.65 -19.63
C LYS A 79 5.67 1.68 -18.56
N ARG A 80 6.41 1.58 -17.45
CA ARG A 80 6.10 2.28 -16.20
C ARG A 80 7.04 3.45 -15.93
N THR A 81 6.70 4.26 -14.94
CA THR A 81 7.54 5.35 -14.39
C THR A 81 8.84 4.83 -13.79
N ALA A 82 8.81 3.65 -13.16
CA ALA A 82 10.00 2.95 -12.69
C ALA A 82 10.44 1.90 -13.73
N PRO A 83 11.75 1.76 -14.00
CA PRO A 83 12.26 0.67 -14.83
C PRO A 83 12.15 -0.67 -14.07
N SER A 84 12.17 -1.78 -14.83
CA SER A 84 12.43 -3.10 -14.26
C SER A 84 13.33 -3.91 -15.19
N ALA A 85 14.14 -4.79 -14.62
CA ALA A 85 15.03 -5.65 -15.39
C ALA A 85 14.22 -6.47 -16.40
N LEU A 86 14.66 -6.51 -17.66
CA LEU A 86 13.98 -7.18 -18.76
C LEU A 86 12.48 -6.86 -18.89
N ASN A 87 12.04 -5.76 -18.28
CA ASN A 87 10.63 -5.36 -18.22
C ASN A 87 9.73 -6.44 -17.58
N TRP A 88 10.22 -7.19 -16.60
CA TRP A 88 9.44 -8.21 -15.90
C TRP A 88 8.26 -7.62 -15.13
N GLN A 89 8.42 -6.39 -14.65
CA GLN A 89 7.39 -5.69 -13.85
C GLN A 89 6.90 -6.57 -12.69
N GLU A 90 7.84 -7.29 -12.09
CA GLU A 90 7.59 -8.30 -11.07
C GLU A 90 7.18 -7.72 -9.71
N ILE A 91 7.47 -6.43 -9.47
CA ILE A 91 7.09 -5.79 -8.22
C ILE A 91 5.62 -5.40 -8.21
N ASP A 92 4.87 -6.06 -7.35
CA ASP A 92 3.50 -5.72 -6.99
C ASP A 92 3.54 -4.76 -5.78
N VAL A 93 2.79 -3.66 -5.86
CA VAL A 93 2.68 -2.68 -4.78
C VAL A 93 1.38 -2.92 -4.03
N TYR A 94 1.49 -3.45 -2.82
CA TYR A 94 0.36 -3.55 -1.90
C TYR A 94 0.29 -2.28 -1.05
N VAL A 95 -0.92 -1.88 -0.74
CA VAL A 95 -1.24 -0.65 -0.02
C VAL A 95 -2.04 -1.01 1.23
N ALA A 96 -1.41 -0.94 2.39
CA ALA A 96 -2.08 -1.14 3.66
C ALA A 96 -2.54 0.21 4.22
N MET A 97 -3.83 0.31 4.47
CA MET A 97 -4.53 1.45 5.06
C MET A 97 -5.39 0.98 6.24
N GLU A 98 -6.02 1.91 6.94
CA GLU A 98 -6.93 1.60 8.05
C GLU A 98 -8.09 0.70 7.62
N GLU A 99 -8.61 0.93 6.42
CA GLU A 99 -9.75 0.20 5.85
C GLU A 99 -9.40 -1.24 5.47
N GLY A 100 -8.12 -1.52 5.15
CA GLY A 100 -7.66 -2.83 4.75
C GLY A 100 -6.41 -2.82 3.88
N LEU A 101 -6.13 -3.97 3.31
CA LEU A 101 -5.04 -4.20 2.37
C LEU A 101 -5.58 -4.20 0.95
N TYR A 102 -4.92 -3.46 0.07
CA TYR A 102 -5.24 -3.37 -1.35
C TYR A 102 -4.02 -3.74 -2.20
N LEU A 103 -4.28 -4.21 -3.42
CA LEU A 103 -3.28 -4.34 -4.47
C LEU A 103 -3.46 -3.22 -5.50
N TYR A 104 -2.38 -2.51 -5.82
CA TYR A 104 -2.43 -1.51 -6.88
C TYR A 104 -2.43 -2.17 -8.25
N ASN A 105 -3.58 -2.16 -8.91
CA ASN A 105 -3.71 -2.53 -10.31
C ASN A 105 -3.23 -1.37 -11.19
N VAL A 106 -2.01 -1.49 -11.68
CA VAL A 106 -1.36 -0.43 -12.47
C VAL A 106 -2.07 -0.17 -13.79
N LYS A 107 -2.61 -1.22 -14.44
CA LYS A 107 -3.30 -1.09 -15.73
C LYS A 107 -4.63 -0.34 -15.61
N ALA A 108 -5.41 -0.69 -14.61
CA ALA A 108 -6.71 -0.09 -14.38
C ALA A 108 -6.62 1.23 -13.59
N HIS A 109 -5.47 1.52 -12.99
CA HIS A 109 -5.28 2.60 -12.03
C HIS A 109 -6.32 2.56 -10.90
N VAL A 110 -6.37 1.41 -10.22
CA VAL A 110 -7.35 1.08 -9.18
C VAL A 110 -6.65 0.39 -8.02
N LEU A 111 -7.08 0.62 -6.81
CA LEU A 111 -6.75 -0.22 -5.66
C LEU A 111 -7.78 -1.35 -5.54
N GLU A 112 -7.34 -2.56 -5.80
CA GLU A 112 -8.17 -3.76 -5.68
C GLU A 112 -8.14 -4.27 -4.24
N PRO A 113 -9.29 -4.57 -3.61
CA PRO A 113 -9.35 -5.06 -2.26
C PRO A 113 -8.76 -6.47 -2.15
N VAL A 114 -7.91 -6.68 -1.14
CA VAL A 114 -7.28 -7.98 -0.85
C VAL A 114 -7.79 -8.54 0.47
N LEU A 115 -7.67 -7.76 1.54
CA LEU A 115 -8.09 -8.16 2.89
C LEU A 115 -8.67 -6.95 3.64
N LYS A 116 -9.74 -7.18 4.40
CA LYS A 116 -10.37 -6.13 5.24
C LYS A 116 -9.59 -5.82 6.54
N ASN A 117 -8.41 -6.38 6.72
CA ASN A 117 -7.63 -6.23 7.94
C ASN A 117 -6.66 -5.05 7.82
N ASP A 118 -6.60 -4.19 8.84
CA ASP A 118 -5.55 -3.17 8.96
C ASP A 118 -4.21 -3.83 9.30
N LEU A 119 -3.35 -3.98 8.30
CA LEU A 119 -2.02 -4.57 8.45
C LEU A 119 -0.90 -3.54 8.64
N ARG A 120 -1.20 -2.24 8.80
CA ARG A 120 -0.18 -1.19 8.94
C ARG A 120 0.81 -1.49 10.08
N LYS A 121 0.32 -1.95 11.22
CA LYS A 121 1.16 -2.30 12.39
C LYS A 121 2.03 -3.52 12.13
N ASN A 122 1.56 -4.49 11.35
CA ASN A 122 2.28 -5.73 11.03
C ASN A 122 3.48 -5.48 10.10
N THR A 123 3.56 -4.30 9.47
CA THR A 123 4.71 -3.88 8.65
C THR A 123 5.92 -3.42 9.47
N THR A 124 5.84 -3.40 10.80
CA THR A 124 6.89 -2.84 11.67
C THR A 124 7.26 -3.82 12.76
N VAL A 125 8.54 -4.15 12.86
CA VAL A 125 9.08 -4.84 14.05
C VAL A 125 9.34 -3.79 15.13
N PHE A 126 8.63 -3.90 16.25
CA PHE A 126 8.77 -2.96 17.37
C PHE A 126 10.03 -3.27 18.18
N LEU A 127 11.16 -2.71 17.78
CA LEU A 127 12.40 -2.80 18.55
C LEU A 127 12.63 -1.59 19.47
N GLN A 128 11.89 -0.48 19.25
CA GLN A 128 12.05 0.75 20.02
C GLN A 128 10.74 1.56 20.07
N PRO A 129 10.39 2.19 21.21
CA PRO A 129 9.20 3.05 21.34
C PRO A 129 9.17 4.22 20.33
N SER A 130 10.34 4.76 19.97
CA SER A 130 10.47 5.86 18.99
C SER A 130 10.03 5.51 17.57
N ARG A 131 9.76 4.23 17.28
CA ARG A 131 9.27 3.76 15.98
C ARG A 131 7.76 3.52 15.94
N SER A 132 7.05 3.74 17.03
CA SER A 132 5.58 3.57 17.09
C SER A 132 4.86 4.49 16.11
N SER A 133 5.36 5.71 15.87
CA SER A 133 4.76 6.65 14.93
C SER A 133 4.77 6.15 13.48
N ILE A 134 5.75 5.32 13.09
CA ILE A 134 5.83 4.74 11.74
C ILE A 134 4.66 3.78 11.49
N ALA A 135 4.29 2.99 12.49
CA ALA A 135 3.15 2.07 12.39
C ALA A 135 1.80 2.81 12.32
N ASN A 136 1.77 4.07 12.76
CA ASN A 136 0.59 4.92 12.72
C ASN A 136 0.49 5.76 11.43
N ALA A 137 1.51 5.72 10.55
CA ALA A 137 1.40 6.36 9.24
C ALA A 137 0.12 5.91 8.53
N PRO A 138 -0.63 6.81 7.89
CA PRO A 138 -1.91 6.47 7.26
C PRO A 138 -1.76 5.46 6.13
N LEU A 139 -0.58 5.37 5.53
CA LEU A 139 -0.29 4.51 4.39
C LEU A 139 1.01 3.74 4.58
N GLN A 140 0.97 2.43 4.30
CA GLN A 140 2.15 1.59 4.18
C GLN A 140 2.16 0.93 2.79
N LEU A 141 3.17 1.22 1.99
CA LEU A 141 3.44 0.52 0.75
C LEU A 141 4.26 -0.72 1.06
N ILE A 142 3.82 -1.88 0.60
CA ILE A 142 4.51 -3.16 0.77
C ILE A 142 4.91 -3.62 -0.63
N TYR A 143 6.21 -3.67 -0.89
CA TYR A 143 6.76 -4.08 -2.18
C TYR A 143 6.97 -5.58 -2.19
N VAL A 144 6.24 -6.27 -3.05
CA VAL A 144 6.23 -7.72 -3.17
C VAL A 144 6.71 -8.12 -4.55
N ALA A 145 7.82 -8.86 -4.62
CA ALA A 145 8.30 -9.43 -5.87
C ALA A 145 7.58 -10.75 -6.15
N ASP A 146 6.98 -10.87 -7.31
CA ASP A 146 6.43 -12.13 -7.81
C ASP A 146 7.48 -12.83 -8.71
N TYR A 147 8.22 -13.76 -8.14
CA TYR A 147 9.27 -14.50 -8.82
C TYR A 147 8.76 -15.36 -9.98
N SER A 148 7.45 -15.60 -10.08
CA SER A 148 6.88 -16.30 -11.24
C SER A 148 6.90 -15.47 -12.52
N LYS A 149 7.02 -14.13 -12.41
CA LYS A 149 7.17 -13.22 -13.55
C LYS A 149 8.60 -13.11 -14.07
N MET A 150 9.59 -13.56 -13.28
CA MET A 150 11.03 -13.43 -13.58
C MET A 150 11.51 -14.63 -14.43
N SER A 151 11.12 -14.64 -15.70
CA SER A 151 11.60 -15.62 -16.66
C SER A 151 13.12 -15.51 -16.86
N PHE A 152 13.76 -16.61 -17.22
CA PHE A 152 15.20 -16.75 -17.51
C PHE A 152 16.15 -16.68 -16.31
N VAL A 153 15.69 -16.25 -15.13
CA VAL A 153 16.48 -16.30 -13.90
C VAL A 153 16.04 -17.52 -13.09
N THR A 154 16.95 -18.47 -12.89
CA THR A 154 16.62 -19.75 -12.27
C THR A 154 16.89 -19.79 -10.76
N ASN A 155 17.90 -19.05 -10.29
CA ASN A 155 18.24 -19.03 -8.87
C ASN A 155 17.56 -17.87 -8.13
N ASP A 156 17.22 -18.09 -6.88
CA ASP A 156 16.48 -17.11 -6.07
C ASP A 156 17.37 -15.96 -5.59
N GLU A 157 18.70 -16.10 -5.58
CA GLU A 157 19.63 -15.05 -5.20
C GLU A 157 19.66 -13.93 -6.24
N ASP A 158 19.81 -14.29 -7.53
CA ASP A 158 19.74 -13.31 -8.61
C ASP A 158 18.36 -12.65 -8.69
N LYS A 159 17.27 -13.41 -8.52
CA LYS A 159 15.93 -12.84 -8.43
C LYS A 159 15.82 -11.79 -7.31
N LYS A 160 16.41 -12.08 -6.16
CA LYS A 160 16.46 -11.15 -5.04
C LYS A 160 17.26 -9.90 -5.37
N VAL A 161 18.38 -10.01 -6.08
CA VAL A 161 19.20 -8.86 -6.48
C VAL A 161 18.41 -7.94 -7.40
N TYR A 162 17.83 -8.48 -8.49
CA TYR A 162 17.04 -7.70 -9.44
C TYR A 162 15.81 -7.06 -8.79
N SER A 163 15.03 -7.84 -8.07
CA SER A 163 13.82 -7.32 -7.42
C SER A 163 14.12 -6.29 -6.34
N SER A 164 15.29 -6.37 -5.68
CA SER A 164 15.72 -5.35 -4.73
C SER A 164 16.10 -4.05 -5.43
N ALA A 165 16.76 -4.11 -6.58
CA ALA A 165 17.10 -2.96 -7.40
C ALA A 165 15.81 -2.29 -7.94
N ASP A 166 14.91 -3.08 -8.53
CA ASP A 166 13.66 -2.59 -9.11
C ASP A 166 12.73 -1.99 -8.03
N THR A 167 12.69 -2.59 -6.83
CA THR A 167 12.02 -1.98 -5.66
C THR A 167 12.66 -0.65 -5.27
N GLY A 168 14.00 -0.54 -5.35
CA GLY A 168 14.71 0.71 -5.07
C GLY A 168 14.31 1.85 -6.00
N PHE A 169 14.12 1.56 -7.30
CA PHE A 169 13.65 2.54 -8.29
C PHE A 169 12.25 3.04 -7.96
N ILE A 170 11.32 2.13 -7.63
CA ILE A 170 9.95 2.47 -7.24
C ILE A 170 9.97 3.31 -5.96
N ALA A 171 10.72 2.88 -4.95
CA ALA A 171 10.80 3.57 -3.67
C ALA A 171 11.42 4.96 -3.77
N GLN A 172 12.39 5.16 -4.66
CA GLN A 172 12.98 6.48 -4.91
C GLN A 172 11.97 7.42 -5.58
N ASN A 173 11.15 6.94 -6.51
CA ASN A 173 10.06 7.73 -7.08
C ASN A 173 9.08 8.20 -5.99
N VAL A 174 8.73 7.31 -5.04
CA VAL A 174 7.90 7.67 -3.87
C VAL A 174 8.58 8.74 -3.00
N TYR A 175 9.90 8.62 -2.75
CA TYR A 175 10.64 9.64 -2.01
C TYR A 175 10.60 10.99 -2.68
N LEU A 176 10.80 11.05 -3.99
CA LEU A 176 10.79 12.30 -4.76
C LEU A 176 9.41 12.92 -4.80
N TYR A 177 8.37 12.11 -5.02
CA TYR A 177 7.00 12.59 -4.94
C TYR A 177 6.68 13.15 -3.55
N CYS A 178 7.05 12.43 -2.48
CA CYS A 178 6.83 12.92 -1.12
C CYS A 178 7.57 14.23 -0.83
N ALA A 179 8.79 14.39 -1.32
CA ALA A 179 9.54 15.65 -1.20
C ALA A 179 8.87 16.80 -1.95
N SER A 180 8.34 16.51 -3.14
CA SER A 180 7.58 17.47 -3.96
C SER A 180 6.32 17.96 -3.24
N GLU A 181 5.58 17.04 -2.62
CA GLU A 181 4.27 17.32 -2.01
C GLU A 181 4.33 17.63 -0.50
N GLY A 182 5.53 17.74 0.08
CA GLY A 182 5.69 18.00 1.52
C GLY A 182 5.23 16.84 2.40
N LEU A 183 5.25 15.61 1.90
CA LEU A 183 4.92 14.40 2.64
C LEU A 183 6.15 13.83 3.36
N ALA A 184 5.90 13.13 4.46
CA ALA A 184 6.88 12.32 5.16
C ALA A 184 6.91 10.90 4.57
N THR A 185 8.12 10.32 4.47
CA THR A 185 8.27 8.93 4.04
C THR A 185 9.54 8.29 4.59
N VAL A 186 9.50 6.97 4.80
CA VAL A 186 10.64 6.13 5.16
C VAL A 186 10.50 4.73 4.60
N ILE A 187 11.53 4.26 3.88
CA ILE A 187 11.65 2.87 3.46
C ILE A 187 12.32 2.04 4.55
N ARG A 188 11.92 0.77 4.70
CA ARG A 188 12.39 -0.14 5.75
C ARG A 188 12.58 -1.55 5.23
N GLY A 189 13.68 -2.18 5.70
CA GLY A 189 13.97 -3.59 5.47
C GLY A 189 13.76 -4.48 6.71
N MET A 190 13.67 -3.88 7.91
CA MET A 190 13.41 -4.60 9.15
C MET A 190 11.91 -4.87 9.29
N VAL A 191 11.48 -6.00 8.74
CA VAL A 191 10.09 -6.48 8.70
C VAL A 191 10.12 -7.96 9.00
N ASP A 192 9.19 -8.44 9.81
CA ASP A 192 8.93 -9.88 9.95
C ASP A 192 8.20 -10.36 8.69
N ARG A 193 9.00 -10.80 7.70
CA ARG A 193 8.49 -11.22 6.39
C ARG A 193 7.64 -12.45 6.45
N ASP A 194 7.98 -13.39 7.35
CA ASP A 194 7.27 -14.67 7.45
C ASP A 194 5.86 -14.46 8.01
N THR A 195 5.73 -13.69 9.08
CA THR A 195 4.44 -13.35 9.66
C THR A 195 3.62 -12.48 8.68
N LEU A 196 4.21 -11.42 8.14
CA LEU A 196 3.49 -10.52 7.24
C LEU A 196 3.04 -11.22 5.94
N SER A 197 3.85 -12.14 5.39
CA SER A 197 3.47 -12.93 4.20
C SER A 197 2.26 -13.81 4.46
N LYS A 198 2.18 -14.43 5.65
CA LYS A 198 1.02 -15.22 6.07
C LYS A 198 -0.23 -14.35 6.25
N ASP A 199 -0.08 -13.20 6.93
CA ASP A 199 -1.16 -12.25 7.15
C ASP A 199 -1.72 -11.71 5.83
N MET A 200 -0.86 -11.47 4.84
CA MET A 200 -1.22 -11.02 3.49
C MET A 200 -1.71 -12.16 2.59
N LYS A 201 -1.62 -13.43 3.02
CA LYS A 201 -1.93 -14.63 2.22
C LYS A 201 -1.15 -14.69 0.90
N LEU A 202 0.13 -14.33 0.93
CA LEU A 202 0.99 -14.37 -0.25
C LEU A 202 1.25 -15.79 -0.72
N ARG A 203 1.40 -15.96 -2.04
CA ARG A 203 1.81 -17.23 -2.65
C ARG A 203 3.31 -17.49 -2.43
N ASP A 204 3.75 -18.74 -2.53
CA ASP A 204 5.15 -19.13 -2.28
C ASP A 204 6.18 -18.37 -3.15
N LYS A 205 5.80 -17.99 -4.36
CA LYS A 205 6.66 -17.24 -5.28
C LYS A 205 6.61 -15.72 -5.07
N GLN A 206 5.78 -15.23 -4.17
CA GLN A 206 5.69 -13.82 -3.80
C GLN A 206 6.55 -13.56 -2.57
N LYS A 207 7.49 -12.62 -2.68
CA LYS A 207 8.46 -12.29 -1.62
C LYS A 207 8.40 -10.82 -1.26
N ILE A 208 8.20 -10.51 0.02
CA ILE A 208 8.25 -9.13 0.51
C ILE A 208 9.71 -8.65 0.45
N ILE A 209 9.97 -7.60 -0.30
CA ILE A 209 11.29 -7.01 -0.45
C ILE A 209 11.51 -5.92 0.62
N LEU A 210 10.72 -4.85 0.54
CA LEU A 210 10.79 -3.71 1.45
C LEU A 210 9.38 -3.20 1.77
N VAL A 211 9.27 -2.34 2.77
CA VAL A 211 8.05 -1.59 3.08
C VAL A 211 8.37 -0.11 3.19
N GLN A 212 7.41 0.76 2.84
CA GLN A 212 7.59 2.21 2.88
C GLN A 212 6.37 2.89 3.49
N ALA A 213 6.58 3.61 4.59
CA ALA A 213 5.53 4.41 5.20
C ALA A 213 5.41 5.75 4.47
N VAL A 214 4.19 6.24 4.29
CA VAL A 214 3.90 7.55 3.70
C VAL A 214 2.77 8.21 4.48
N GLY A 215 2.88 9.52 4.70
CA GLY A 215 1.88 10.33 5.37
C GLY A 215 2.28 11.79 5.47
N TYR A 216 1.46 12.59 6.12
CA TYR A 216 1.88 13.96 6.46
C TYR A 216 2.89 13.94 7.60
N PRO A 217 3.86 14.86 7.63
CA PRO A 217 4.75 15.02 8.77
C PRO A 217 3.96 15.45 10.01
N GLN A 218 4.44 15.01 11.19
CA GLN A 218 3.94 15.44 12.49
C GLN A 218 4.67 16.67 12.97
#